data_b9967eae0dc65c602cb4f8f01d3cc3f8
#
_entry.id   b9967eae0dc65c602cb4f8f01d3cc3f8
#
_cell.length_a   1.000
_cell.length_b   1.000
_cell.length_c   1.000
_cell.angle_alpha   90.00
_cell.angle_beta   90.00
_cell.angle_gamma   90.00
#
_symmetry.space_group_name_H-M   'P 1'
#
loop_
_entity.id
_entity.type
_entity.pdbx_description
1 polymer ?
#
loop_
_entity_poly.entity_id
_entity_poly.type
_entity_poly.pdbx_seq_one_letter_code
_entity_poly.pdbx_strand_id
1 'polypeptide(L)'
;MGESMRKQKMKKILSLLAAGVLLLMSMSGCGKEAETGKTQVAMIVKSTESAFFKSVFAGARAAATEYNLNVTFNGPESEEDYVTQNEMVRQAMEDGVDV
;
A
#
# COMPACT_ATOMS: atom_id res chain seq x y z
N MET A 1 -34.56 20.01 42.35
CA MET A 1 -33.73 20.83 41.48
C MET A 1 -32.35 20.22 41.22
N GLY A 2 -31.76 19.40 42.10
CA GLY A 2 -30.46 18.75 41.86
C GLY A 2 -30.48 17.62 40.85
N GLU A 3 -31.59 16.91 40.65
CA GLU A 3 -31.67 15.76 39.72
C GLU A 3 -31.75 16.15 38.25
N SER A 4 -32.37 17.29 37.90
CA SER A 4 -32.46 17.75 36.52
C SER A 4 -31.10 18.25 35.98
N MET A 5 -30.26 18.80 36.82
CA MET A 5 -28.90 19.22 36.44
C MET A 5 -27.96 18.04 36.24
N ARG A 6 -28.09 16.97 36.98
CA ARG A 6 -27.29 15.74 36.80
C ARG A 6 -27.67 15.02 35.51
N LYS A 7 -28.93 14.99 35.15
CA LYS A 7 -29.41 14.41 33.88
C LYS A 7 -28.91 15.20 32.66
N GLN A 8 -28.84 16.53 32.74
CA GLN A 8 -28.30 17.35 31.68
C GLN A 8 -26.78 17.22 31.51
N LYS A 9 -26.05 17.11 32.64
CA LYS A 9 -24.60 16.89 32.61
C LYS A 9 -24.25 15.52 32.06
N MET A 10 -25.00 14.47 32.37
CA MET A 10 -24.82 13.12 31.81
C MET A 10 -25.13 13.06 30.32
N LYS A 11 -26.15 13.76 29.82
CA LYS A 11 -26.45 13.84 28.39
C LYS A 11 -25.34 14.55 27.59
N LYS A 12 -24.74 15.59 28.16
CA LYS A 12 -23.61 16.30 27.53
C LYS A 12 -22.32 15.46 27.49
N ILE A 13 -22.06 14.69 28.53
CA ILE A 13 -20.91 13.79 28.62
C ILE A 13 -21.07 12.61 27.68
N LEU A 14 -22.27 12.04 27.53
CA LEU A 14 -22.57 10.96 26.60
C LEU A 14 -22.46 11.41 25.13
N SER A 15 -22.87 12.63 24.80
CA SER A 15 -22.73 13.15 23.43
C SER A 15 -21.28 13.49 23.07
N LEU A 16 -20.47 13.93 24.03
CA LEU A 16 -19.02 14.14 23.85
C LEU A 16 -18.25 12.82 23.65
N LEU A 17 -18.63 11.77 24.40
CA LEU A 17 -18.06 10.43 24.25
C LEU A 17 -18.45 9.80 22.90
N ALA A 18 -19.68 9.97 22.43
CA ALA A 18 -20.12 9.48 21.13
C ALA A 18 -19.41 10.19 19.97
N ALA A 19 -19.18 11.50 20.07
CA ALA A 19 -18.40 12.27 19.08
C ALA A 19 -16.93 11.87 19.06
N GLY A 20 -16.33 11.57 20.22
CA GLY A 20 -14.95 11.08 20.32
C GLY A 20 -14.75 9.70 19.70
N VAL A 21 -15.70 8.80 19.88
CA VAL A 21 -15.65 7.43 19.28
C VAL A 21 -15.83 7.49 17.77
N LEU A 22 -16.66 8.36 17.24
CA LEU A 22 -16.83 8.58 15.79
C LEU A 22 -15.58 9.18 15.14
N LEU A 23 -14.86 10.07 15.82
CA LEU A 23 -13.60 10.63 15.35
C LEU A 23 -12.47 9.59 15.34
N LEU A 24 -12.43 8.67 16.29
CA LEU A 24 -11.44 7.59 16.33
C LEU A 24 -11.66 6.55 15.21
N MET A 25 -12.91 6.30 14.82
CA MET A 25 -13.21 5.40 13.71
C MET A 25 -12.85 5.98 12.33
N SER A 26 -12.90 7.30 12.16
CA SER A 26 -12.51 7.94 10.90
C SER A 26 -10.99 8.01 10.71
N MET A 27 -10.19 7.95 11.77
CA MET A 27 -8.72 7.93 11.65
C MET A 27 -8.15 6.54 11.31
N SER A 28 -8.85 5.46 11.61
CA SER A 28 -8.39 4.11 11.28
C SER A 28 -8.54 3.77 9.79
N GLY A 29 -9.37 4.48 9.04
CA GLY A 29 -9.49 4.35 7.58
C GLY A 29 -8.39 5.06 6.79
N CYS A 30 -7.80 6.13 7.32
CA CYS A 30 -6.73 6.88 6.66
C CYS A 30 -5.34 6.23 6.76
N GLY A 31 -5.11 5.33 7.73
CA GLY A 31 -3.81 4.67 7.94
C GLY A 31 -3.40 3.71 6.83
N LYS A 32 -4.34 3.09 6.13
CA LYS A 32 -4.07 2.20 4.98
C LYS A 32 -3.81 2.95 3.67
N GLU A 33 -4.42 4.10 3.48
CA GLU A 33 -4.20 4.92 2.28
C GLU A 33 -2.87 5.68 2.31
N ALA A 34 -2.33 5.99 3.48
CA ALA A 34 -1.04 6.69 3.62
C ALA A 34 0.16 5.82 3.21
N GLU A 35 0.08 4.47 3.34
CA GLU A 35 1.11 3.54 2.85
C GLU A 35 1.06 3.33 1.34
N THR A 36 -0.09 3.58 0.70
CA THR A 36 -0.31 3.41 -0.74
C THR A 36 -0.11 4.71 -1.55
N GLY A 37 0.38 5.81 -0.92
CA GLY A 37 0.61 7.09 -1.59
C GLY A 37 1.71 7.07 -2.66
N LYS A 38 2.49 5.98 -2.78
CA LYS A 38 3.53 5.80 -3.79
C LYS A 38 2.97 5.05 -4.99
N THR A 39 3.42 5.43 -6.18
CA THR A 39 3.16 4.68 -7.40
C THR A 39 3.75 3.28 -7.29
N GLN A 40 2.93 2.27 -7.52
CA GLN A 40 3.30 0.85 -7.47
C GLN A 40 3.75 0.40 -8.86
N VAL A 41 5.00 0.00 -8.96
CA VAL A 41 5.61 -0.44 -10.22
C VAL A 41 6.06 -1.89 -10.09
N ALA A 42 5.61 -2.74 -10.99
CA ALA A 42 6.10 -4.11 -11.13
C ALA A 42 7.09 -4.18 -12.28
N MET A 43 8.34 -4.50 -12.00
CA MET A 43 9.37 -4.73 -13.01
C MET A 43 9.60 -6.24 -13.14
N ILE A 44 9.11 -6.80 -14.24
CA ILE A 44 9.17 -8.24 -14.51
C ILE A 44 10.08 -8.47 -15.69
N VAL A 45 11.19 -9.13 -15.46
CA VAL A 45 12.25 -9.38 -16.44
C VAL A 45 12.29 -10.84 -16.87
N LYS A 46 13.08 -11.15 -17.89
CA LYS A 46 13.19 -12.52 -18.41
C LYS A 46 13.87 -13.50 -17.45
N SER A 47 14.80 -13.02 -16.62
CA SER A 47 15.49 -13.87 -15.65
C SER A 47 16.07 -13.02 -14.51
N THR A 48 15.91 -13.51 -13.29
CA THR A 48 16.54 -12.93 -12.10
C THR A 48 17.99 -13.39 -11.92
N GLU A 49 18.39 -14.45 -12.58
CA GLU A 49 19.74 -15.04 -12.47
C GLU A 49 20.77 -14.39 -13.40
N SER A 50 20.34 -13.72 -14.44
CA SER A 50 21.21 -13.03 -15.38
C SER A 50 21.88 -11.80 -14.76
N ALA A 51 23.20 -11.67 -14.90
CA ALA A 51 23.96 -10.50 -14.47
C ALA A 51 23.48 -9.21 -15.15
N PHE A 52 23.03 -9.30 -16.39
CA PHE A 52 22.44 -8.18 -17.12
C PHE A 52 21.20 -7.61 -16.38
N PHE A 53 20.26 -8.47 -16.05
CA PHE A 53 19.03 -8.02 -15.37
C PHE A 53 19.27 -7.58 -13.92
N LYS A 54 20.27 -8.13 -13.24
CA LYS A 54 20.72 -7.64 -11.93
C LYS A 54 21.20 -6.17 -12.01
N SER A 55 21.89 -5.82 -13.09
CA SER A 55 22.31 -4.43 -13.35
C SER A 55 21.11 -3.53 -13.67
N VAL A 56 20.13 -4.03 -14.41
CA VAL A 56 18.86 -3.32 -14.68
C VAL A 56 18.11 -3.02 -13.37
N PHE A 57 18.01 -3.99 -12.48
CA PHE A 57 17.39 -3.80 -11.17
C PHE A 57 18.12 -2.75 -10.31
N ALA A 58 19.45 -2.70 -10.37
CA ALA A 58 20.21 -1.69 -9.65
C ALA A 58 19.86 -0.26 -10.13
N GLY A 59 19.73 -0.07 -11.45
CA GLY A 59 19.27 1.20 -12.02
C GLY A 59 17.83 1.53 -11.62
N ALA A 60 16.95 0.55 -11.65
CA ALA A 60 15.56 0.74 -11.26
C ALA A 60 15.42 1.10 -9.76
N ARG A 61 16.25 0.54 -8.87
CA ARG A 61 16.28 0.92 -7.46
C ARG A 61 16.70 2.37 -7.25
N ALA A 62 17.71 2.81 -7.99
CA ALA A 62 18.13 4.21 -7.94
C ALA A 62 17.00 5.15 -8.38
N ALA A 63 16.32 4.83 -9.47
CA ALA A 63 15.16 5.59 -9.94
C ALA A 63 14.00 5.56 -8.94
N ALA A 64 13.72 4.41 -8.33
CA ALA A 64 12.68 4.27 -7.31
C ALA A 64 12.93 5.19 -6.11
N THR A 65 14.19 5.33 -5.69
CA THR A 65 14.57 6.24 -4.62
C THR A 65 14.43 7.70 -5.05
N GLU A 66 14.91 8.04 -6.24
CA GLU A 66 14.87 9.40 -6.78
C GLU A 66 13.45 9.92 -6.97
N TYR A 67 12.58 9.08 -7.52
CA TYR A 67 11.19 9.45 -7.84
C TYR A 67 10.16 9.00 -6.80
N ASN A 68 10.62 8.48 -5.67
CA ASN A 68 9.76 8.00 -4.58
C ASN A 68 8.70 6.99 -5.05
N LEU A 69 9.14 5.98 -5.79
CA LEU A 69 8.30 4.89 -6.30
C LEU A 69 8.45 3.65 -5.42
N ASN A 70 7.41 2.83 -5.39
CA ASN A 70 7.49 1.49 -4.84
C ASN A 70 7.64 0.49 -5.98
N VAL A 71 8.85 -0.03 -6.17
CA VAL A 71 9.17 -0.95 -7.28
C VAL A 71 9.40 -2.35 -6.73
N THR A 72 8.66 -3.31 -7.26
CA THR A 72 8.90 -4.74 -7.05
C THR A 72 9.67 -5.31 -8.24
N PHE A 73 10.64 -6.19 -7.96
CA PHE A 73 11.48 -6.81 -8.96
C PHE A 73 11.20 -8.30 -9.01
N ASN A 74 10.86 -8.82 -10.15
CA ASN A 74 10.54 -10.24 -10.31
C ASN A 74 10.91 -10.76 -11.70
N GLY A 75 10.99 -12.06 -11.81
CA GLY A 75 11.27 -12.76 -13.05
C GLY A 75 11.50 -14.24 -12.79
N PRO A 76 11.34 -15.09 -13.80
CA PRO A 76 11.70 -16.49 -13.70
C PRO A 76 13.22 -16.67 -13.56
N GLU A 77 13.67 -17.87 -13.20
CA GLU A 77 15.10 -18.19 -13.13
C GLU A 77 15.71 -18.32 -14.53
N SER A 78 14.97 -18.89 -15.49
CA SER A 78 15.40 -19.11 -16.86
C SER A 78 14.74 -18.13 -17.82
N GLU A 79 15.53 -17.57 -18.76
CA GLU A 79 15.03 -16.70 -19.82
C GLU A 79 14.06 -17.38 -20.80
N GLU A 80 14.07 -18.70 -20.84
CA GLU A 80 13.20 -19.51 -21.69
C GLU A 80 11.82 -19.77 -21.05
N ASP A 81 11.69 -19.51 -19.75
CA ASP A 81 10.45 -19.73 -19.02
C ASP A 81 9.49 -18.54 -19.14
N TYR A 82 9.04 -18.31 -20.37
CA TYR A 82 8.08 -17.25 -20.67
C TYR A 82 6.69 -17.53 -20.07
N VAL A 83 6.36 -18.77 -19.77
CA VAL A 83 5.09 -19.13 -19.14
C VAL A 83 5.02 -18.55 -17.73
N THR A 84 6.06 -18.77 -16.92
CA THR A 84 6.15 -18.19 -15.59
C THR A 84 6.20 -16.66 -15.66
N GLN A 85 6.95 -16.09 -16.60
CA GLN A 85 7.01 -14.64 -16.77
C GLN A 85 5.63 -14.04 -17.07
N ASN A 86 4.86 -14.65 -17.95
CA ASN A 86 3.50 -14.20 -18.29
C ASN A 86 2.56 -14.30 -17.08
N GLU A 87 2.69 -15.36 -16.28
CA GLU A 87 1.92 -15.51 -15.05
C GLU A 87 2.24 -14.42 -14.03
N MET A 88 3.51 -14.04 -13.89
CA MET A 88 3.94 -12.94 -13.02
C MET A 88 3.35 -11.60 -13.47
N VAL A 89 3.28 -11.35 -14.78
CA VAL A 89 2.64 -10.15 -15.33
C VAL A 89 1.15 -10.15 -15.02
N ARG A 90 0.47 -11.28 -15.24
CA ARG A 90 -0.95 -11.41 -14.93
C ARG A 90 -1.22 -11.16 -13.45
N GLN A 91 -0.40 -11.72 -12.57
CA GLN A 91 -0.51 -11.53 -11.13
C GLN A 91 -0.32 -10.06 -10.74
N ALA A 92 0.67 -9.38 -11.31
CA ALA A 92 0.90 -7.96 -11.05
C ALA A 92 -0.31 -7.10 -11.46
N MET A 93 -0.95 -7.43 -12.58
CA MET A 93 -2.18 -6.76 -13.01
C MET A 93 -3.34 -7.00 -12.05
N GLU A 94 -3.50 -8.23 -11.55
CA GLU A 94 -4.52 -8.56 -10.55
C GLU A 94 -4.27 -7.88 -9.21
N ASP A 95 -3.01 -7.73 -8.82
CA ASP A 95 -2.60 -7.01 -7.61
C ASP A 95 -2.84 -5.49 -7.72
N GLY A 96 -3.16 -5.00 -8.89
CA GLY A 96 -3.53 -3.61 -9.13
C GLY A 96 -2.34 -2.65 -9.11
N VAL A 97 -1.17 -3.07 -9.59
CA VAL A 97 -0.03 -2.15 -9.77
C VAL A 97 -0.38 -1.03 -10.75
N ASP A 98 0.24 0.12 -10.58
CA ASP A 98 -0.01 1.30 -11.44
C ASP A 98 0.73 1.19 -12.78
N VAL A 99 1.92 0.56 -12.75
CA VAL A 99 2.79 0.39 -13.91
C VAL A 99 3.42 -1.00 -13.93
#